data_b9e0d0623ad540889dea591e9ae4a79d
#
_entry.id   b9e0d0623ad540889dea591e9ae4a79d
#
_cell.length_a   1.000
_cell.length_b   1.000
_cell.length_c   1.000
_cell.angle_alpha   90.00
_cell.angle_beta   90.00
_cell.angle_gamma   90.00
#
_symmetry.space_group_name_H-M   'P 1'
#
loop_
_entity.id
_entity.type
_entity.pdbx_description
1 polymer ?
#
loop_
_entity_poly.entity_id
_entity_poly.type
_entity_poly.pdbx_seq_one_letter_code
_entity_poly.pdbx_strand_id
1 'polypeptide(L)'
;MENIQEAVKQMFRRVGGWRVSLFVMLMAFMVTVVRGLVPWNTVSCLVAFEATYGFLAFVLGVVCLRNWRRTGFLLSHVGLLVVIVYGAIGSREIKRMKMTVGTEEVQSWASDYDHPERYSQPGFSILLNGFSISTHSSDISVFSQDGKEILRTVVTVNSPVEVDGWKICQMGYEEKVYEKEYEKEYGEEDSSEGGVFSKNYFSKLQLVRDPWQPCALLGITMLFFGGLWLLVTTLLRARKDLHGSSLYVFSSLAITLFIAVCMFYPPLWRKQLMPVLRSPWFAPHIALYIYCYAVLTTATIMAVGQFFFRDMKRREVWQKMVDLFVGIGIAVMTLGMLIGAIWAKDAWGLYWSWDAKETWAAATWLLYLFFLHARKGKRIAYPWAAGLLTLALCCLQMCWWGVNYLPSAQESLHVYDV
;
A
#
# COMPACT_ATOMS: atom_id res chain seq x y z
N MET A 1 45.69 8.16 13.02
CA MET A 1 44.40 8.72 12.54
C MET A 1 44.19 8.44 11.02
N GLU A 2 45.20 8.65 10.18
CA GLU A 2 45.12 8.38 8.73
C GLU A 2 44.69 6.95 8.37
N ASN A 3 45.26 5.92 9.04
CA ASN A 3 44.90 4.51 8.82
C ASN A 3 43.42 4.20 9.12
N ILE A 4 42.83 4.86 10.13
CA ILE A 4 41.41 4.67 10.47
C ILE A 4 40.51 5.36 9.41
N GLN A 5 40.91 6.55 8.95
CA GLN A 5 40.19 7.25 7.89
C GLN A 5 40.19 6.47 6.56
N GLU A 6 41.33 5.85 6.22
CA GLU A 6 41.47 5.01 5.03
C GLU A 6 40.61 3.73 5.14
N ALA A 7 40.64 3.05 6.30
CA ALA A 7 39.83 1.90 6.60
C ALA A 7 38.33 2.22 6.54
N VAL A 8 37.90 3.32 7.10
CA VAL A 8 36.53 3.81 7.02
C VAL A 8 36.13 4.11 5.58
N LYS A 9 36.97 4.81 4.80
CA LYS A 9 36.73 5.04 3.36
C LYS A 9 36.59 3.74 2.58
N GLN A 10 37.45 2.75 2.84
CA GLN A 10 37.36 1.44 2.18
C GLN A 10 36.09 0.69 2.57
N MET A 11 35.70 0.72 3.84
CA MET A 11 34.43 0.13 4.32
C MET A 11 33.24 0.78 3.61
N PHE A 12 33.16 2.11 3.55
CA PHE A 12 32.10 2.82 2.83
C PHE A 12 32.07 2.50 1.32
N ARG A 13 33.24 2.33 0.69
CA ARG A 13 33.30 1.89 -0.72
C ARG A 13 32.77 0.47 -0.91
N ARG A 14 33.05 -0.46 0.00
CA ARG A 14 32.55 -1.85 -0.06
C ARG A 14 31.07 -1.91 0.22
N VAL A 15 30.59 -1.30 1.29
CA VAL A 15 29.18 -1.30 1.70
C VAL A 15 28.29 -0.64 0.66
N GLY A 16 28.66 0.53 0.11
CA GLY A 16 27.92 1.17 -0.97
C GLY A 16 28.21 0.57 -2.36
N GLY A 17 28.82 -0.61 -2.42
CA GLY A 17 29.09 -1.32 -3.67
C GLY A 17 27.83 -1.98 -4.24
N TRP A 18 27.78 -2.14 -5.57
CA TRP A 18 26.61 -2.71 -6.25
C TRP A 18 26.28 -4.15 -5.79
N ARG A 19 27.30 -4.95 -5.43
CA ARG A 19 27.11 -6.34 -4.94
C ARG A 19 26.34 -6.36 -3.62
N VAL A 20 26.74 -5.50 -2.68
CA VAL A 20 26.05 -5.39 -1.39
C VAL A 20 24.64 -4.87 -1.58
N SER A 21 24.46 -3.83 -2.42
CA SER A 21 23.12 -3.30 -2.71
C SER A 21 22.19 -4.38 -3.28
N LEU A 22 22.65 -5.17 -4.26
CA LEU A 22 21.86 -6.26 -4.83
C LEU A 22 21.57 -7.36 -3.81
N PHE A 23 22.56 -7.74 -3.00
CA PHE A 23 22.37 -8.75 -1.96
C PHE A 23 21.30 -8.31 -0.95
N VAL A 24 21.38 -7.07 -0.45
CA VAL A 24 20.42 -6.56 0.52
C VAL A 24 19.01 -6.40 -0.07
N MET A 25 18.91 -5.99 -1.33
CA MET A 25 17.61 -5.95 -2.03
C MET A 25 17.00 -7.35 -2.17
N LEU A 26 17.82 -8.37 -2.48
CA LEU A 26 17.36 -9.76 -2.55
C LEU A 26 16.88 -10.25 -1.18
N MET A 27 17.64 -9.96 -0.11
CA MET A 27 17.24 -10.29 1.26
C MET A 27 15.93 -9.59 1.65
N ALA A 28 15.79 -8.30 1.33
CA ALA A 28 14.56 -7.56 1.58
C ALA A 28 13.37 -8.17 0.82
N PHE A 29 13.56 -8.57 -0.44
CA PHE A 29 12.56 -9.29 -1.21
C PHE A 29 12.15 -10.60 -0.52
N MET A 30 13.11 -11.43 -0.13
CA MET A 30 12.86 -12.74 0.49
C MET A 30 12.07 -12.60 1.81
N VAL A 31 12.48 -11.70 2.70
CA VAL A 31 11.75 -11.49 3.97
C VAL A 31 10.34 -10.90 3.74
N THR A 32 10.17 -10.10 2.69
CA THR A 32 8.85 -9.56 2.31
C THR A 32 7.93 -10.65 1.78
N VAL A 33 8.46 -11.57 0.96
CA VAL A 33 7.69 -12.74 0.49
C VAL A 33 7.29 -13.63 1.65
N VAL A 34 8.21 -13.93 2.58
CA VAL A 34 7.89 -14.71 3.79
C VAL A 34 6.78 -14.04 4.58
N ARG A 35 6.85 -12.70 4.72
CA ARG A 35 5.79 -11.92 5.36
C ARG A 35 4.44 -12.06 4.66
N GLY A 36 4.41 -12.11 3.36
CA GLY A 36 3.17 -12.27 2.58
C GLY A 36 2.55 -13.67 2.66
N LEU A 37 3.35 -14.70 2.96
CA LEU A 37 2.92 -16.10 2.99
C LEU A 37 2.46 -16.58 4.37
N VAL A 38 3.09 -16.10 5.42
CA VAL A 38 2.93 -16.63 6.79
C VAL A 38 2.26 -15.59 7.70
N PRO A 39 1.23 -15.96 8.49
CA PRO A 39 0.68 -15.08 9.52
C PRO A 39 1.74 -14.69 10.56
N TRP A 40 1.72 -13.43 11.00
CA TRP A 40 2.85 -12.78 11.71
C TRP A 40 2.94 -13.05 13.21
N ASN A 41 2.64 -14.23 13.68
CA ASN A 41 2.67 -14.57 15.10
C ASN A 41 4.04 -14.99 15.63
N THR A 42 5.08 -15.04 14.79
CA THR A 42 6.42 -15.49 15.18
C THR A 42 7.39 -14.33 15.32
N VAL A 43 7.83 -14.05 16.55
CA VAL A 43 8.81 -13.00 16.90
C VAL A 43 10.08 -13.06 16.03
N SER A 44 10.55 -14.27 15.69
CA SER A 44 11.74 -14.46 14.86
C SER A 44 11.62 -13.88 13.45
N CYS A 45 10.44 -13.98 12.83
CA CYS A 45 10.19 -13.40 11.49
C CYS A 45 10.16 -11.87 11.53
N LEU A 46 9.60 -11.29 12.60
CA LEU A 46 9.57 -9.85 12.79
C LEU A 46 10.99 -9.27 12.95
N VAL A 47 11.80 -9.88 13.80
CA VAL A 47 13.20 -9.47 14.01
C VAL A 47 14.02 -9.57 12.73
N ALA A 48 13.87 -10.64 11.95
CA ALA A 48 14.58 -10.80 10.68
C ALA A 48 14.17 -9.73 9.67
N PHE A 49 12.89 -9.39 9.63
CA PHE A 49 12.35 -8.33 8.76
C PHE A 49 12.92 -6.96 9.17
N GLU A 50 12.80 -6.57 10.43
CA GLU A 50 13.30 -5.29 10.93
C GLU A 50 14.82 -5.16 10.72
N ALA A 51 15.61 -6.21 11.02
CA ALA A 51 17.05 -6.22 10.81
C ALA A 51 17.42 -6.05 9.33
N THR A 52 16.69 -6.72 8.43
CA THR A 52 16.95 -6.64 6.98
C THR A 52 16.63 -5.25 6.44
N TYR A 53 15.49 -4.66 6.81
CA TYR A 53 15.12 -3.31 6.39
C TYR A 53 16.00 -2.24 7.05
N GLY A 54 16.44 -2.44 8.30
CA GLY A 54 17.43 -1.59 8.96
C GLY A 54 18.78 -1.59 8.23
N PHE A 55 19.22 -2.79 7.79
CA PHE A 55 20.46 -2.89 6.99
C PHE A 55 20.28 -2.29 5.59
N LEU A 56 19.11 -2.45 4.97
CA LEU A 56 18.78 -1.78 3.70
C LEU A 56 18.83 -0.25 3.86
N ALA A 57 18.26 0.29 4.93
CA ALA A 57 18.33 1.74 5.23
C ALA A 57 19.75 2.23 5.39
N PHE A 58 20.60 1.47 6.10
CA PHE A 58 22.01 1.80 6.27
C PHE A 58 22.77 1.83 4.92
N VAL A 59 22.63 0.79 4.10
CA VAL A 59 23.25 0.71 2.76
C VAL A 59 22.75 1.85 1.88
N LEU A 60 21.45 2.14 1.92
CA LEU A 60 20.82 3.23 1.18
C LEU A 60 21.38 4.58 1.59
N GLY A 61 21.57 4.84 2.89
CA GLY A 61 22.21 6.04 3.41
C GLY A 61 23.64 6.23 2.89
N VAL A 62 24.45 5.17 2.90
CA VAL A 62 25.81 5.18 2.33
C VAL A 62 25.78 5.48 0.83
N VAL A 63 24.85 4.89 0.10
CA VAL A 63 24.71 5.11 -1.35
C VAL A 63 24.25 6.54 -1.65
N CYS A 64 23.37 7.13 -0.85
CA CYS A 64 22.94 8.52 -0.97
C CYS A 64 24.11 9.49 -0.73
N LEU A 65 24.89 9.28 0.33
CA LEU A 65 26.07 10.10 0.64
C LEU A 65 27.09 10.06 -0.50
N ARG A 66 27.29 8.92 -1.15
CA ARG A 66 28.20 8.78 -2.31
C ARG A 66 27.72 9.49 -3.57
N ASN A 67 26.43 9.68 -3.71
CA ASN A 67 25.80 10.24 -4.91
C ASN A 67 25.10 11.58 -4.64
N TRP A 68 25.50 12.30 -3.61
CA TRP A 68 24.83 13.51 -3.12
C TRP A 68 24.63 14.62 -4.17
N ARG A 69 25.42 14.64 -5.25
CA ARG A 69 25.31 15.61 -6.34
C ARG A 69 24.28 15.25 -7.42
N ARG A 70 23.62 14.07 -7.32
CA ARG A 70 22.66 13.58 -8.33
C ARG A 70 21.24 13.79 -7.86
N THR A 71 20.62 14.93 -8.16
CA THR A 71 19.30 15.32 -7.64
C THR A 71 18.20 14.27 -7.90
N GLY A 72 18.00 13.83 -9.15
CA GLY A 72 16.98 12.82 -9.46
C GLY A 72 17.23 11.46 -8.82
N PHE A 73 18.49 11.09 -8.59
CA PHE A 73 18.87 9.91 -7.83
C PHE A 73 18.49 10.08 -6.35
N LEU A 74 18.79 11.25 -5.77
CA LEU A 74 18.50 11.53 -4.36
C LEU A 74 17.00 11.54 -4.07
N LEU A 75 16.17 12.10 -4.95
CA LEU A 75 14.72 12.13 -4.75
C LEU A 75 14.17 10.73 -4.48
N SER A 76 14.51 9.73 -5.29
CA SER A 76 14.02 8.37 -5.11
C SER A 76 14.67 7.64 -3.94
N HIS A 77 16.00 7.79 -3.75
CA HIS A 77 16.73 6.99 -2.76
C HIS A 77 16.63 7.58 -1.34
N VAL A 78 16.67 8.90 -1.18
CA VAL A 78 16.41 9.54 0.11
C VAL A 78 14.94 9.43 0.49
N GLY A 79 14.02 9.60 -0.47
CA GLY A 79 12.60 9.37 -0.22
C GLY A 79 12.33 7.95 0.32
N LEU A 80 12.94 6.94 -0.31
CA LEU A 80 12.85 5.55 0.17
C LEU A 80 13.48 5.37 1.57
N LEU A 81 14.63 5.98 1.81
CA LEU A 81 15.27 5.96 3.12
C LEU A 81 14.36 6.53 4.21
N VAL A 82 13.75 7.68 3.94
CA VAL A 82 12.83 8.34 4.88
C VAL A 82 11.61 7.44 5.15
N VAL A 83 11.02 6.81 4.12
CA VAL A 83 9.88 5.89 4.30
C VAL A 83 10.27 4.66 5.11
N ILE A 84 11.45 4.07 4.87
CA ILE A 84 11.91 2.90 5.64
C ILE A 84 12.18 3.29 7.10
N VAL A 85 12.82 4.43 7.35
CA VAL A 85 13.08 4.92 8.71
C VAL A 85 11.77 5.24 9.43
N TYR A 86 10.81 5.88 8.74
CA TYR A 86 9.47 6.10 9.27
C TYR A 86 8.81 4.78 9.64
N GLY A 87 8.84 3.77 8.75
CA GLY A 87 8.27 2.45 9.01
C GLY A 87 8.91 1.75 10.22
N ALA A 88 10.21 1.89 10.42
CA ALA A 88 10.94 1.25 11.51
C ALA A 88 10.73 1.95 12.88
N ILE A 89 10.73 3.28 12.91
CA ILE A 89 10.63 4.07 14.12
C ILE A 89 9.17 4.47 14.38
N GLY A 90 8.52 5.05 13.37
CA GLY A 90 7.17 5.59 13.50
C GLY A 90 6.14 4.50 13.83
N SER A 91 6.29 3.30 13.27
CA SER A 91 5.35 2.19 13.53
C SER A 91 5.25 1.81 15.02
N ARG A 92 6.30 2.05 15.81
CA ARG A 92 6.32 1.76 17.25
C ARG A 92 5.58 2.80 18.08
N GLU A 93 5.41 4.01 17.56
CA GLU A 93 4.76 5.12 18.24
C GLU A 93 3.33 5.37 17.72
N ILE A 94 2.96 4.73 16.63
CA ILE A 94 1.59 4.77 16.11
C ILE A 94 0.67 4.05 17.08
N LYS A 95 -0.35 4.76 17.56
CA LYS A 95 -1.43 4.17 18.37
C LYS A 95 -2.65 3.94 17.48
N ARG A 96 -3.18 2.72 17.52
CA ARG A 96 -4.39 2.32 16.79
C ARG A 96 -5.39 1.74 17.78
N MET A 97 -6.60 2.23 17.75
CA MET A 97 -7.67 1.78 18.63
C MET A 97 -8.96 1.57 17.84
N LYS A 98 -9.79 0.64 18.30
CA LYS A 98 -11.14 0.41 17.78
C LYS A 98 -12.13 0.87 18.83
N MET A 99 -13.11 1.65 18.44
CA MET A 99 -14.18 2.13 19.28
C MET A 99 -15.53 1.84 18.61
N THR A 100 -16.42 1.17 19.32
CA THR A 100 -17.81 0.98 18.89
C THR A 100 -18.68 1.95 19.66
N VAL A 101 -19.36 2.84 18.95
CA VAL A 101 -20.18 3.90 19.54
C VAL A 101 -21.66 3.70 19.21
N GLY A 102 -22.51 3.85 20.19
CA GLY A 102 -23.96 3.78 20.10
C GLY A 102 -24.62 5.15 20.31
N THR A 103 -25.95 5.19 20.14
CA THR A 103 -26.75 6.41 20.30
C THR A 103 -27.15 6.72 21.73
N GLU A 104 -27.04 5.73 22.64
CA GLU A 104 -27.56 5.84 24.00
C GLU A 104 -26.51 6.21 25.04
N GLU A 105 -25.22 5.90 24.75
CA GLU A 105 -24.14 6.07 25.71
C GLU A 105 -22.93 6.76 25.10
N VAL A 106 -22.35 7.67 25.90
CA VAL A 106 -21.06 8.29 25.57
C VAL A 106 -19.94 7.28 25.79
N GLN A 107 -19.24 6.92 24.72
CA GLN A 107 -18.15 5.97 24.79
C GLN A 107 -16.80 6.67 24.99
N SER A 108 -16.09 6.30 26.07
CA SER A 108 -14.78 6.85 26.42
C SER A 108 -13.64 5.82 26.34
N TRP A 109 -13.97 4.54 26.17
CA TRP A 109 -12.99 3.46 26.10
C TRP A 109 -12.88 2.91 24.68
N ALA A 110 -11.66 2.66 24.24
CA ALA A 110 -11.36 2.02 22.97
C ALA A 110 -10.45 0.82 23.20
N SER A 111 -10.66 -0.27 22.45
CA SER A 111 -9.78 -1.43 22.46
C SER A 111 -8.54 -1.16 21.59
N ASP A 112 -7.38 -1.65 22.01
CA ASP A 112 -6.18 -1.62 21.18
C ASP A 112 -6.41 -2.47 19.92
N TYR A 113 -5.86 -2.02 18.78
CA TYR A 113 -6.07 -2.69 17.49
C TYR A 113 -5.37 -4.06 17.44
N ASP A 114 -4.14 -4.14 17.96
CA ASP A 114 -3.28 -5.32 17.90
C ASP A 114 -3.49 -6.23 19.13
N HIS A 115 -4.05 -5.68 20.22
CA HIS A 115 -4.35 -6.34 21.49
C HIS A 115 -5.79 -6.04 21.93
N PRO A 116 -6.81 -6.64 21.30
CA PRO A 116 -8.23 -6.31 21.54
C PRO A 116 -8.68 -6.47 23.00
N GLU A 117 -7.95 -7.24 23.81
CA GLU A 117 -8.17 -7.42 25.24
C GLU A 117 -7.75 -6.21 26.09
N ARG A 118 -6.98 -5.28 25.52
CA ARG A 118 -6.52 -4.06 26.20
C ARG A 118 -7.38 -2.88 25.83
N TYR A 119 -7.92 -2.22 26.84
CA TYR A 119 -8.70 -1.01 26.68
C TYR A 119 -7.96 0.19 27.21
N SER A 120 -8.08 1.32 26.54
CA SER A 120 -7.51 2.60 26.98
C SER A 120 -8.41 3.76 26.51
N GLN A 121 -8.22 4.93 27.15
CA GLN A 121 -8.95 6.14 26.81
C GLN A 121 -8.10 7.00 25.85
N PRO A 122 -8.68 7.49 24.74
CA PRO A 122 -7.97 8.37 23.79
C PRO A 122 -7.78 9.80 24.32
N GLY A 123 -8.41 10.17 25.45
CA GLY A 123 -8.38 11.50 26.02
C GLY A 123 -9.66 12.32 25.74
N PHE A 124 -10.61 11.73 25.03
CA PHE A 124 -11.94 12.27 24.73
C PHE A 124 -12.96 11.13 24.71
N SER A 125 -14.23 11.49 24.67
CA SER A 125 -15.32 10.54 24.52
C SER A 125 -16.20 10.89 23.31
N ILE A 126 -16.88 9.89 22.77
CA ILE A 126 -17.69 10.02 21.55
C ILE A 126 -19.10 9.53 21.82
N LEU A 127 -20.09 10.30 21.36
CA LEU A 127 -21.50 9.93 21.28
C LEU A 127 -21.92 9.85 19.81
N LEU A 128 -22.62 8.81 19.44
CA LEU A 128 -23.26 8.71 18.13
C LEU A 128 -24.62 9.40 18.18
N ASN A 129 -24.78 10.49 17.42
CA ASN A 129 -26.08 11.19 17.30
C ASN A 129 -27.00 10.49 16.29
N GLY A 130 -26.42 9.86 15.27
CA GLY A 130 -27.14 9.13 14.24
C GLY A 130 -26.22 8.44 13.24
N PHE A 131 -26.74 7.40 12.59
CA PHE A 131 -26.02 6.65 11.55
C PHE A 131 -26.84 6.60 10.26
N SER A 132 -26.20 6.92 9.14
CA SER A 132 -26.81 6.82 7.81
C SER A 132 -26.25 5.61 7.06
N ILE A 133 -27.10 4.61 6.80
CA ILE A 133 -26.73 3.42 6.03
C ILE A 133 -26.41 3.77 4.58
N SER A 134 -27.18 4.68 3.96
CA SER A 134 -27.03 5.03 2.55
C SER A 134 -25.68 5.67 2.22
N THR A 135 -25.17 6.49 3.14
CA THR A 135 -23.89 7.21 3.02
C THR A 135 -22.75 6.55 3.81
N HIS A 136 -23.04 5.53 4.63
CA HIS A 136 -22.11 4.91 5.58
C HIS A 136 -21.39 5.98 6.42
N SER A 137 -22.20 6.85 7.03
CA SER A 137 -21.71 8.02 7.80
C SER A 137 -22.29 8.03 9.20
N SER A 138 -21.50 8.51 10.15
CA SER A 138 -21.84 8.68 11.55
C SER A 138 -21.84 10.16 11.90
N ASP A 139 -22.99 10.70 12.36
CA ASP A 139 -23.05 12.00 13.05
C ASP A 139 -22.59 11.77 14.48
N ILE A 140 -21.47 12.35 14.87
CA ILE A 140 -20.86 12.17 16.19
C ILE A 140 -20.66 13.50 16.90
N SER A 141 -20.85 13.49 18.23
CA SER A 141 -20.40 14.54 19.14
C SER A 141 -19.18 14.03 19.92
N VAL A 142 -18.12 14.82 19.97
CA VAL A 142 -16.89 14.53 20.69
C VAL A 142 -16.80 15.42 21.91
N PHE A 143 -16.56 14.82 23.08
CA PHE A 143 -16.50 15.53 24.35
C PHE A 143 -15.09 15.42 24.96
N SER A 144 -14.63 16.51 25.60
CA SER A 144 -13.43 16.50 26.42
C SER A 144 -13.62 15.64 27.67
N GLN A 145 -12.53 15.37 28.39
CA GLN A 145 -12.58 14.68 29.67
C GLN A 145 -13.46 15.39 30.73
N ASP A 146 -13.60 16.70 30.60
CA ASP A 146 -14.44 17.52 31.48
C ASP A 146 -15.94 17.51 31.07
N GLY A 147 -16.32 16.71 30.07
CA GLY A 147 -17.70 16.61 29.60
C GLY A 147 -18.18 17.75 28.69
N LYS A 148 -17.28 18.65 28.28
CA LYS A 148 -17.61 19.74 27.35
C LYS A 148 -17.55 19.22 25.91
N GLU A 149 -18.57 19.51 25.10
CA GLU A 149 -18.54 19.19 23.67
C GLU A 149 -17.45 20.03 22.96
N ILE A 150 -16.50 19.31 22.34
CA ILE A 150 -15.39 19.90 21.58
C ILE A 150 -15.78 20.09 20.12
N LEU A 151 -16.47 19.08 19.56
CA LEU A 151 -16.76 19.01 18.13
C LEU A 151 -18.01 18.18 17.89
N ARG A 152 -18.88 18.68 17.00
CA ARG A 152 -19.94 17.88 16.40
C ARG A 152 -19.73 17.82 14.89
N THR A 153 -19.71 16.63 14.33
CA THR A 153 -19.35 16.43 12.92
C THR A 153 -19.86 15.10 12.38
N VAL A 154 -19.87 14.99 11.05
CA VAL A 154 -20.21 13.76 10.35
C VAL A 154 -18.90 13.10 9.86
N VAL A 155 -18.65 11.88 10.32
CA VAL A 155 -17.52 11.05 9.85
C VAL A 155 -18.06 10.11 8.78
N THR A 156 -17.43 10.13 7.61
CA THR A 156 -17.77 9.21 6.50
C THR A 156 -16.57 8.36 6.10
N VAL A 157 -16.84 7.27 5.41
CA VAL A 157 -15.76 6.47 4.82
C VAL A 157 -14.96 7.34 3.84
N ASN A 158 -13.63 7.26 3.87
CA ASN A 158 -12.67 8.10 3.11
C ASN A 158 -12.66 9.59 3.48
N SER A 159 -13.37 10.02 4.55
CA SER A 159 -13.32 11.39 5.04
C SER A 159 -13.23 11.40 6.56
N PRO A 160 -12.06 11.07 7.10
CA PRO A 160 -11.82 11.04 8.53
C PRO A 160 -11.77 12.43 9.13
N VAL A 161 -12.01 12.50 10.44
CA VAL A 161 -11.96 13.74 11.23
C VAL A 161 -10.79 13.69 12.19
N GLU A 162 -10.15 14.82 12.44
CA GLU A 162 -9.03 14.93 13.38
C GLU A 162 -9.45 15.67 14.66
N VAL A 163 -9.15 15.04 15.81
CA VAL A 163 -9.39 15.58 17.15
C VAL A 163 -8.20 15.27 18.04
N ASP A 164 -7.60 16.26 18.67
CA ASP A 164 -6.46 16.11 19.61
C ASP A 164 -5.31 15.23 19.08
N GLY A 165 -5.03 15.34 17.79
CA GLY A 165 -3.99 14.55 17.11
C GLY A 165 -4.38 13.10 16.82
N TRP A 166 -5.64 12.71 17.07
CA TRP A 166 -6.22 11.47 16.64
C TRP A 166 -7.02 11.66 15.35
N LYS A 167 -6.84 10.76 14.41
CA LYS A 167 -7.67 10.63 13.21
C LYS A 167 -8.76 9.61 13.48
N ILE A 168 -10.01 10.00 13.34
CA ILE A 168 -11.21 9.18 13.53
C ILE A 168 -11.70 8.74 12.16
N CYS A 169 -11.61 7.46 11.86
CA CYS A 169 -11.99 6.86 10.57
C CYS A 169 -13.26 6.00 10.74
N GLN A 170 -14.21 6.13 9.82
CA GLN A 170 -15.39 5.26 9.73
C GLN A 170 -15.00 3.92 9.10
N MET A 171 -15.10 2.82 9.86
CA MET A 171 -14.73 1.49 9.37
C MET A 171 -15.95 0.64 8.96
N GLY A 172 -17.07 0.82 9.63
CA GLY A 172 -18.26 0.04 9.39
C GLY A 172 -19.33 0.30 10.45
N TYR A 173 -20.31 -0.58 10.51
CA TYR A 173 -21.37 -0.52 11.51
C TYR A 173 -21.77 -1.92 11.94
N GLU A 174 -22.48 -2.01 13.05
CA GLU A 174 -23.12 -3.20 13.56
C GLU A 174 -24.59 -2.89 13.82
N GLU A 175 -25.46 -3.78 13.37
CA GLU A 175 -26.90 -3.70 13.62
C GLU A 175 -27.23 -4.66 14.77
N LYS A 176 -27.80 -4.15 15.85
CA LYS A 176 -28.37 -4.97 16.91
C LYS A 176 -29.88 -4.85 16.88
N VAL A 177 -30.53 -5.97 16.78
CA VAL A 177 -31.99 -6.08 16.85
C VAL A 177 -32.37 -6.37 18.28
N TYR A 178 -33.15 -5.50 18.88
CA TYR A 178 -33.70 -5.71 20.22
C TYR A 178 -35.20 -6.02 20.10
N GLU A 179 -35.62 -7.08 20.75
CA GLU A 179 -37.02 -7.36 20.96
C GLU A 179 -37.50 -6.40 22.08
N LYS A 180 -38.43 -5.52 21.76
CA LYS A 180 -39.05 -4.71 22.80
C LYS A 180 -39.95 -5.61 23.65
N GLU A 181 -39.57 -5.91 24.87
CA GLU A 181 -40.51 -6.39 25.87
C GLU A 181 -41.58 -5.30 26.07
N TYR A 182 -42.80 -5.59 25.67
CA TYR A 182 -43.93 -4.75 26.06
C TYR A 182 -44.16 -5.00 27.55
N GLU A 183 -43.98 -4.01 28.39
CA GLU A 183 -44.68 -3.94 29.68
C GLU A 183 -46.17 -4.04 29.35
N LYS A 184 -46.80 -5.16 29.69
CA LYS A 184 -48.23 -5.38 29.62
C LYS A 184 -48.89 -4.42 30.61
N GLU A 185 -49.23 -3.23 30.20
CA GLU A 185 -50.22 -2.42 30.85
C GLU A 185 -51.57 -3.10 30.60
N TYR A 186 -52.28 -3.40 31.65
CA TYR A 186 -53.53 -4.15 31.71
C TYR A 186 -54.58 -3.66 30.72
N GLY A 187 -55.03 -4.53 29.81
CA GLY A 187 -56.31 -4.40 29.11
C GLY A 187 -56.19 -4.57 27.59
N GLU A 188 -56.80 -5.66 27.15
CA GLU A 188 -57.21 -6.09 25.80
C GLU A 188 -56.33 -7.11 25.13
N GLU A 189 -56.94 -8.30 25.02
CA GLU A 189 -56.55 -9.39 24.16
C GLU A 189 -56.74 -9.00 22.72
N ASP A 190 -55.68 -8.64 22.00
CA ASP A 190 -55.67 -8.75 20.56
C ASP A 190 -54.39 -9.51 20.12
N SER A 191 -54.65 -10.73 19.65
CA SER A 191 -53.66 -11.69 19.22
C SER A 191 -53.16 -11.31 17.81
N SER A 192 -52.20 -10.42 17.72
CA SER A 192 -51.32 -10.29 16.58
C SER A 192 -49.88 -10.44 17.05
N GLU A 193 -49.30 -11.62 16.83
CA GLU A 193 -47.89 -11.95 16.98
C GLU A 193 -47.05 -11.09 16.02
N GLY A 194 -46.74 -9.88 16.43
CA GLY A 194 -45.84 -8.99 15.74
C GLY A 194 -44.98 -8.26 16.76
N GLY A 195 -43.93 -8.90 17.25
CA GLY A 195 -42.91 -8.24 18.07
C GLY A 195 -42.39 -7.01 17.33
N VAL A 196 -42.50 -5.81 17.94
CA VAL A 196 -41.92 -4.59 17.38
C VAL A 196 -40.42 -4.63 17.65
N PHE A 197 -39.66 -5.01 16.64
CA PHE A 197 -38.21 -4.97 16.68
C PHE A 197 -37.71 -3.55 16.48
N SER A 198 -36.96 -3.02 17.43
CA SER A 198 -36.21 -1.79 17.24
C SER A 198 -34.79 -2.13 16.80
N LYS A 199 -34.33 -1.45 15.74
CA LYS A 199 -33.00 -1.61 15.21
C LYS A 199 -32.11 -0.47 15.69
N ASN A 200 -31.09 -0.80 16.49
CA ASN A 200 -30.08 0.17 16.90
C ASN A 200 -28.78 -0.07 16.12
N TYR A 201 -28.24 1.01 15.56
CA TYR A 201 -26.98 0.97 14.83
C TYR A 201 -25.84 1.43 15.73
N PHE A 202 -24.77 0.66 15.69
CA PHE A 202 -23.51 0.98 16.35
C PHE A 202 -22.47 1.30 15.28
N SER A 203 -21.82 2.43 15.37
CA SER A 203 -20.74 2.80 14.46
C SER A 203 -19.43 2.19 14.93
N LYS A 204 -18.69 1.56 14.03
CA LYS A 204 -17.34 1.06 14.27
C LYS A 204 -16.33 2.10 13.77
N LEU A 205 -15.65 2.74 14.70
CA LEU A 205 -14.65 3.76 14.44
C LEU A 205 -13.25 3.22 14.70
N GLN A 206 -12.31 3.61 13.85
CA GLN A 206 -10.88 3.42 14.10
C GLN A 206 -10.24 4.75 14.45
N LEU A 207 -9.55 4.79 15.58
CA LEU A 207 -8.80 5.93 16.06
C LEU A 207 -7.31 5.68 15.78
N VAL A 208 -6.66 6.59 15.06
CA VAL A 208 -5.23 6.47 14.73
C VAL A 208 -4.51 7.75 15.15
N ARG A 209 -3.47 7.60 15.95
CA ARG A 209 -2.54 8.69 16.28
C ARG A 209 -1.16 8.37 15.73
N ASP A 210 -0.70 9.19 14.81
CA ASP A 210 0.57 9.00 14.10
C ASP A 210 1.42 10.29 14.22
N PRO A 211 2.32 10.38 15.21
CA PRO A 211 3.13 11.57 15.41
C PRO A 211 4.18 11.78 14.30
N TRP A 212 4.49 10.73 13.53
CA TRP A 212 5.48 10.75 12.45
C TRP A 212 4.90 10.99 11.06
N GLN A 213 3.59 11.27 10.98
CA GLN A 213 2.89 11.53 9.70
C GLN A 213 3.61 12.54 8.79
N PRO A 214 4.18 13.68 9.27
CA PRO A 214 4.89 14.61 8.40
C PRO A 214 6.13 14.01 7.74
N CYS A 215 6.84 13.11 8.46
CA CYS A 215 8.00 12.40 7.91
C CYS A 215 7.59 11.42 6.81
N ALA A 216 6.50 10.68 7.03
CA ALA A 216 5.94 9.79 6.00
C ALA A 216 5.57 10.58 4.74
N LEU A 217 4.87 11.70 4.91
CA LEU A 217 4.43 12.56 3.79
C LEU A 217 5.64 13.12 3.03
N LEU A 218 6.70 13.54 3.73
CA LEU A 218 7.95 13.99 3.09
C LEU A 218 8.56 12.86 2.22
N GLY A 219 8.69 11.65 2.78
CA GLY A 219 9.23 10.51 2.05
C GLY A 219 8.38 10.13 0.83
N ILE A 220 7.06 10.09 0.97
CA ILE A 220 6.09 9.84 -0.11
C ILE A 220 6.23 10.90 -1.21
N THR A 221 6.31 12.18 -0.84
CA THR A 221 6.46 13.29 -1.79
C THR A 221 7.78 13.19 -2.56
N MET A 222 8.88 12.89 -1.88
CA MET A 222 10.18 12.69 -2.53
C MET A 222 10.15 11.49 -3.49
N LEU A 223 9.55 10.38 -3.09
CA LEU A 223 9.38 9.20 -3.96
C LEU A 223 8.50 9.49 -5.17
N PHE A 224 7.45 10.29 -5.01
CA PHE A 224 6.57 10.71 -6.10
C PHE A 224 7.36 11.47 -7.16
N PHE A 225 8.09 12.50 -6.78
CA PHE A 225 8.93 13.25 -7.71
C PHE A 225 10.10 12.41 -8.26
N GLY A 226 10.65 11.48 -7.47
CA GLY A 226 11.63 10.51 -7.91
C GLY A 226 11.08 9.54 -8.97
N GLY A 227 9.86 9.06 -8.80
CA GLY A 227 9.13 8.23 -9.77
C GLY A 227 8.84 8.99 -11.08
N LEU A 228 8.35 10.24 -10.98
CA LEU A 228 8.17 11.10 -12.13
C LEU A 228 9.49 11.35 -12.88
N TRP A 229 10.56 11.63 -12.16
CA TRP A 229 11.89 11.80 -12.75
C TRP A 229 12.35 10.54 -13.49
N LEU A 230 12.17 9.37 -12.91
CA LEU A 230 12.47 8.10 -13.53
C LEU A 230 11.64 7.91 -14.80
N LEU A 231 10.33 8.18 -14.76
CA LEU A 231 9.43 8.08 -15.90
C LEU A 231 9.88 9.01 -17.05
N VAL A 232 10.06 10.30 -16.76
CA VAL A 232 10.47 11.31 -17.75
C VAL A 232 11.82 10.95 -18.37
N THR A 233 12.83 10.62 -17.56
CA THR A 233 14.17 10.26 -18.07
C THR A 233 14.15 8.99 -18.88
N THR A 234 13.29 8.03 -18.54
CA THR A 234 13.11 6.78 -19.30
C THR A 234 12.44 7.04 -20.65
N LEU A 235 11.39 7.86 -20.67
CA LEU A 235 10.72 8.27 -21.92
C LEU A 235 11.62 9.09 -22.85
N LEU A 236 12.43 10.00 -22.29
CA LEU A 236 13.39 10.77 -23.08
C LEU A 236 14.47 9.88 -23.72
N ARG A 237 14.94 8.84 -23.01
CA ARG A 237 15.84 7.82 -23.58
C ARG A 237 15.14 6.99 -24.66
N ALA A 238 13.89 6.60 -24.44
CA ALA A 238 13.10 5.89 -25.44
C ALA A 238 13.00 6.64 -26.74
N ARG A 239 12.71 7.95 -26.67
CA ARG A 239 12.62 8.84 -27.85
C ARG A 239 13.95 8.90 -28.61
N LYS A 240 15.09 8.79 -27.92
CA LYS A 240 16.42 8.86 -28.53
C LYS A 240 16.86 7.51 -29.11
N ASP A 241 16.58 6.39 -28.43
CA ASP A 241 17.16 5.08 -28.72
C ASP A 241 16.25 4.20 -29.59
N LEU A 242 14.95 4.52 -29.69
CA LEU A 242 13.97 3.75 -30.44
C LEU A 242 13.26 4.67 -31.47
N HIS A 243 13.08 4.16 -32.66
CA HIS A 243 12.16 4.79 -33.63
C HIS A 243 10.77 4.71 -33.02
N GLY A 244 10.13 5.85 -32.75
CA GLY A 244 8.94 6.02 -31.93
C GLY A 244 7.75 5.08 -32.24
N SER A 245 7.68 4.55 -33.50
CA SER A 245 6.62 3.61 -33.92
C SER A 245 6.49 2.35 -33.06
N SER A 246 7.61 1.74 -32.63
CA SER A 246 7.54 0.50 -31.85
C SER A 246 6.97 0.70 -30.44
N LEU A 247 7.33 1.81 -29.79
CA LEU A 247 6.80 2.15 -28.47
C LEU A 247 5.29 2.39 -28.51
N TYR A 248 4.80 3.11 -29.54
CA TYR A 248 3.37 3.37 -29.71
C TYR A 248 2.58 2.09 -30.00
N VAL A 249 3.12 1.17 -30.83
CA VAL A 249 2.45 -0.11 -31.11
C VAL A 249 2.29 -0.94 -29.85
N PHE A 250 3.33 -1.11 -29.04
CA PHE A 250 3.23 -1.92 -27.81
C PHE A 250 2.42 -1.25 -26.72
N SER A 251 2.51 0.07 -26.57
CA SER A 251 1.66 0.79 -25.61
C SER A 251 0.18 0.73 -26.03
N SER A 252 -0.12 0.87 -27.32
CA SER A 252 -1.50 0.74 -27.82
C SER A 252 -2.03 -0.68 -27.68
N LEU A 253 -1.21 -1.71 -27.90
CA LEU A 253 -1.59 -3.10 -27.68
C LEU A 253 -1.90 -3.36 -26.21
N ALA A 254 -1.07 -2.86 -25.28
CA ALA A 254 -1.29 -2.99 -23.84
C ALA A 254 -2.59 -2.27 -23.41
N ILE A 255 -2.83 -1.06 -23.90
CA ILE A 255 -4.07 -0.31 -23.63
C ILE A 255 -5.27 -1.03 -24.23
N THR A 256 -5.16 -1.53 -25.48
CA THR A 256 -6.25 -2.26 -26.14
C THR A 256 -6.59 -3.55 -25.38
N LEU A 257 -5.58 -4.30 -24.96
CA LEU A 257 -5.79 -5.52 -24.16
C LEU A 257 -6.47 -5.17 -22.83
N PHE A 258 -6.08 -4.09 -22.18
CA PHE A 258 -6.72 -3.62 -20.96
C PHE A 258 -8.19 -3.25 -21.20
N ILE A 259 -8.48 -2.44 -22.23
CA ILE A 259 -9.86 -2.07 -22.58
C ILE A 259 -10.67 -3.31 -22.89
N ALA A 260 -10.11 -4.29 -23.63
CA ALA A 260 -10.77 -5.53 -23.94
C ALA A 260 -11.13 -6.32 -22.67
N VAL A 261 -10.19 -6.49 -21.73
CA VAL A 261 -10.45 -7.15 -20.45
C VAL A 261 -11.57 -6.44 -19.69
N CYS A 262 -11.55 -5.11 -19.62
CA CYS A 262 -12.60 -4.33 -18.98
C CYS A 262 -13.97 -4.51 -19.67
N MET A 263 -14.00 -4.57 -20.99
CA MET A 263 -15.26 -4.73 -21.74
C MET A 263 -15.84 -6.15 -21.66
N PHE A 264 -14.99 -7.18 -21.66
CA PHE A 264 -15.41 -8.58 -21.64
C PHE A 264 -15.64 -9.15 -20.22
N TYR A 265 -15.45 -8.36 -19.18
CA TYR A 265 -15.74 -8.75 -17.81
C TYR A 265 -16.94 -7.96 -17.23
N PRO A 266 -18.19 -8.34 -17.59
CA PRO A 266 -19.42 -7.63 -17.24
C PRO A 266 -19.63 -7.37 -15.73
N PRO A 267 -19.13 -8.22 -14.78
CA PRO A 267 -19.33 -7.99 -13.36
C PRO A 267 -18.74 -6.66 -12.86
N LEU A 268 -17.70 -6.12 -13.53
CA LEU A 268 -17.10 -4.84 -13.16
C LEU A 268 -18.05 -3.64 -13.27
N TRP A 269 -19.06 -3.73 -14.15
CA TRP A 269 -19.97 -2.61 -14.45
C TRP A 269 -21.31 -2.66 -13.69
N ARG A 270 -21.65 -3.81 -13.07
CA ARG A 270 -22.96 -4.02 -12.44
C ARG A 270 -22.98 -3.95 -10.92
N LYS A 271 -21.83 -4.01 -10.25
CA LYS A 271 -21.75 -3.94 -8.78
C LYS A 271 -21.70 -2.48 -8.33
N GLN A 272 -22.54 -2.13 -7.37
CA GLN A 272 -22.37 -0.86 -6.65
C GLN A 272 -21.01 -0.93 -5.97
N LEU A 273 -20.18 0.11 -6.18
CA LEU A 273 -18.90 0.21 -5.51
C LEU A 273 -19.12 0.31 -3.99
N MET A 274 -18.38 -0.50 -3.25
CA MET A 274 -18.32 -0.38 -1.79
C MET A 274 -17.94 1.04 -1.38
N PRO A 275 -18.42 1.55 -0.24
CA PRO A 275 -18.16 2.92 0.19
C PRO A 275 -16.67 3.28 0.21
N VAL A 276 -15.80 2.37 0.63
CA VAL A 276 -14.35 2.57 0.66
C VAL A 276 -13.76 2.82 -0.73
N LEU A 277 -14.33 2.21 -1.77
CA LEU A 277 -13.88 2.37 -3.16
C LEU A 277 -14.37 3.68 -3.82
N ARG A 278 -15.26 4.43 -3.16
CA ARG A 278 -15.78 5.73 -3.63
C ARG A 278 -14.84 6.89 -3.25
N SER A 279 -13.54 6.68 -3.37
CA SER A 279 -12.51 7.69 -3.09
C SER A 279 -12.01 8.31 -4.40
N PRO A 280 -11.68 9.63 -4.44
CA PRO A 280 -11.07 10.27 -5.60
C PRO A 280 -9.70 9.67 -5.93
N TRP A 281 -9.02 9.05 -4.96
CA TRP A 281 -7.72 8.40 -5.12
C TRP A 281 -7.81 7.01 -5.73
N PHE A 282 -8.97 6.33 -5.61
CA PHE A 282 -9.14 4.95 -6.07
C PHE A 282 -8.97 4.82 -7.59
N ALA A 283 -9.68 5.64 -8.37
CA ALA A 283 -9.63 5.57 -9.83
C ALA A 283 -8.21 5.79 -10.40
N PRO A 284 -7.45 6.85 -10.03
CA PRO A 284 -6.08 7.02 -10.50
C PRO A 284 -5.14 5.91 -10.00
N HIS A 285 -5.30 5.41 -8.75
CA HIS A 285 -4.54 4.28 -8.24
C HIS A 285 -4.71 3.04 -9.13
N ILE A 286 -5.94 2.64 -9.38
CA ILE A 286 -6.25 1.46 -10.21
C ILE A 286 -5.78 1.66 -11.66
N ALA A 287 -6.01 2.83 -12.25
CA ALA A 287 -5.58 3.11 -13.63
C ALA A 287 -4.06 2.96 -13.81
N LEU A 288 -3.27 3.50 -12.88
CA LEU A 288 -1.81 3.37 -12.90
C LEU A 288 -1.37 1.90 -12.73
N TYR A 289 -2.01 1.17 -11.82
CA TYR A 289 -1.70 -0.26 -11.63
C TYR A 289 -2.00 -1.07 -12.88
N ILE A 290 -3.17 -0.90 -13.48
CA ILE A 290 -3.54 -1.64 -14.69
C ILE A 290 -2.59 -1.33 -15.83
N TYR A 291 -2.20 -0.06 -16.00
CA TYR A 291 -1.22 0.30 -17.00
C TYR A 291 0.14 -0.35 -16.72
N CYS A 292 0.63 -0.32 -15.48
CA CYS A 292 1.90 -0.97 -15.14
C CYS A 292 1.85 -2.49 -15.33
N TYR A 293 0.73 -3.16 -15.01
CA TYR A 293 0.52 -4.59 -15.27
C TYR A 293 0.69 -4.90 -16.76
N ALA A 294 0.03 -4.14 -17.63
CA ALA A 294 0.11 -4.34 -19.07
C ALA A 294 1.54 -4.18 -19.59
N VAL A 295 2.24 -3.12 -19.16
CA VAL A 295 3.61 -2.82 -19.59
C VAL A 295 4.61 -3.88 -19.08
N LEU A 296 4.50 -4.29 -17.81
CA LEU A 296 5.41 -5.27 -17.20
C LEU A 296 5.16 -6.69 -17.74
N THR A 297 3.91 -7.05 -18.02
CA THR A 297 3.58 -8.31 -18.70
C THR A 297 4.16 -8.32 -20.11
N THR A 298 4.00 -7.25 -20.88
CA THR A 298 4.60 -7.12 -22.21
C THR A 298 6.13 -7.23 -22.15
N ALA A 299 6.77 -6.58 -21.19
CA ALA A 299 8.22 -6.69 -20.97
C ALA A 299 8.65 -8.14 -20.73
N THR A 300 7.90 -8.89 -19.93
CA THR A 300 8.18 -10.30 -19.63
C THR A 300 7.99 -11.19 -20.86
N ILE A 301 6.89 -11.02 -21.61
CA ILE A 301 6.64 -11.75 -22.87
C ILE A 301 7.77 -11.49 -23.86
N MET A 302 8.22 -10.25 -24.00
CA MET A 302 9.34 -9.90 -24.87
C MET A 302 10.66 -10.52 -24.37
N ALA A 303 10.89 -10.52 -23.05
CA ALA A 303 12.10 -11.10 -22.47
C ALA A 303 12.19 -12.62 -22.70
N VAL A 304 11.09 -13.32 -22.69
CA VAL A 304 11.02 -14.75 -23.03
C VAL A 304 11.05 -14.93 -24.55
N GLY A 305 10.29 -14.14 -25.30
CA GLY A 305 10.12 -14.26 -26.76
C GLY A 305 11.44 -14.10 -27.54
N GLN A 306 12.40 -13.32 -27.02
CA GLN A 306 13.68 -13.15 -27.68
C GLN A 306 14.49 -14.44 -27.89
N PHE A 307 14.23 -15.48 -27.06
CA PHE A 307 14.94 -16.76 -27.19
C PHE A 307 14.58 -17.50 -28.48
N PHE A 308 13.45 -17.15 -29.10
CA PHE A 308 13.04 -17.70 -30.40
C PHE A 308 13.74 -17.03 -31.58
N PHE A 309 14.45 -15.90 -31.36
CA PHE A 309 15.19 -15.26 -32.45
C PHE A 309 16.61 -15.82 -32.58
N ARG A 310 17.00 -16.16 -33.81
CA ARG A 310 18.37 -16.54 -34.14
C ARG A 310 19.29 -15.33 -34.37
N ASP A 311 18.72 -14.21 -34.83
CA ASP A 311 19.45 -12.97 -35.14
C ASP A 311 19.82 -12.23 -33.84
N MET A 312 21.12 -12.06 -33.61
CA MET A 312 21.68 -11.38 -32.44
C MET A 312 21.35 -9.88 -32.40
N LYS A 313 21.28 -9.21 -33.57
CA LYS A 313 20.91 -7.79 -33.64
C LYS A 313 19.47 -7.57 -33.17
N ARG A 314 18.59 -8.45 -33.62
CA ARG A 314 17.18 -8.43 -33.20
C ARG A 314 17.03 -8.66 -31.70
N ARG A 315 17.79 -9.61 -31.12
CA ARG A 315 17.82 -9.84 -29.67
C ARG A 315 18.26 -8.58 -28.92
N GLU A 316 19.29 -7.90 -29.37
CA GLU A 316 19.79 -6.70 -28.71
C GLU A 316 18.75 -5.57 -28.69
N VAL A 317 18.03 -5.35 -29.78
CA VAL A 317 16.93 -4.36 -29.85
C VAL A 317 15.84 -4.74 -28.85
N TRP A 318 15.43 -6.01 -28.80
CA TRP A 318 14.41 -6.46 -27.84
C TRP A 318 14.85 -6.30 -26.39
N GLN A 319 16.10 -6.57 -26.08
CA GLN A 319 16.66 -6.35 -24.73
C GLN A 319 16.58 -4.88 -24.31
N LYS A 320 16.89 -3.95 -25.20
CA LYS A 320 16.77 -2.52 -24.94
C LYS A 320 15.31 -2.13 -24.68
N MET A 321 14.38 -2.69 -25.47
CA MET A 321 12.94 -2.44 -25.27
C MET A 321 12.44 -3.01 -23.93
N VAL A 322 12.87 -4.22 -23.54
CA VAL A 322 12.52 -4.81 -22.24
C VAL A 322 13.03 -3.93 -21.10
N ASP A 323 14.30 -3.52 -21.12
CA ASP A 323 14.89 -2.65 -20.09
C ASP A 323 14.11 -1.32 -20.00
N LEU A 324 13.64 -0.80 -21.12
CA LEU A 324 12.81 0.41 -21.19
C LEU A 324 11.42 0.19 -20.58
N PHE A 325 10.70 -0.86 -21.00
CA PHE A 325 9.36 -1.14 -20.51
C PHE A 325 9.36 -1.44 -19.00
N VAL A 326 10.37 -2.15 -18.50
CA VAL A 326 10.52 -2.32 -17.05
C VAL A 326 10.75 -0.98 -16.36
N GLY A 327 11.57 -0.09 -16.95
CA GLY A 327 11.78 1.26 -16.42
C GLY A 327 10.49 2.09 -16.34
N ILE A 328 9.65 2.04 -17.38
CA ILE A 328 8.34 2.71 -17.41
C ILE A 328 7.41 2.05 -16.37
N GLY A 329 7.30 0.72 -16.41
CA GLY A 329 6.39 -0.03 -15.56
C GLY A 329 6.66 0.20 -14.08
N ILE A 330 7.94 0.17 -13.64
CA ILE A 330 8.29 0.39 -12.24
C ILE A 330 8.08 1.84 -11.82
N ALA A 331 8.30 2.82 -12.70
CA ALA A 331 8.01 4.21 -12.40
C ALA A 331 6.51 4.42 -12.16
N VAL A 332 5.67 3.89 -13.05
CA VAL A 332 4.21 3.97 -12.94
C VAL A 332 3.71 3.18 -11.72
N MET A 333 4.26 1.99 -11.46
CA MET A 333 3.94 1.21 -10.27
C MET A 333 4.25 1.98 -8.98
N THR A 334 5.39 2.66 -8.93
CA THR A 334 5.76 3.50 -7.78
C THR A 334 4.72 4.60 -7.56
N LEU A 335 4.33 5.32 -8.62
CA LEU A 335 3.30 6.35 -8.52
C LEU A 335 1.94 5.77 -8.07
N GLY A 336 1.57 4.61 -8.61
CA GLY A 336 0.36 3.89 -8.20
C GLY A 336 0.37 3.51 -6.72
N MET A 337 1.48 2.95 -6.21
CA MET A 337 1.65 2.62 -4.79
C MET A 337 1.50 3.86 -3.90
N LEU A 338 2.09 4.99 -4.27
CA LEU A 338 2.05 6.22 -3.48
C LEU A 338 0.64 6.83 -3.42
N ILE A 339 -0.09 6.81 -4.54
CA ILE A 339 -1.51 7.23 -4.56
C ILE A 339 -2.36 6.28 -3.71
N GLY A 340 -2.10 4.98 -3.76
CA GLY A 340 -2.73 4.00 -2.89
C GLY A 340 -2.45 4.25 -1.41
N ALA A 341 -1.23 4.63 -1.05
CA ALA A 341 -0.87 5.00 0.32
C ALA A 341 -1.63 6.23 0.82
N ILE A 342 -1.83 7.25 -0.03
CA ILE A 342 -2.64 8.42 0.30
C ILE A 342 -4.10 8.00 0.52
N TRP A 343 -4.65 7.18 -0.36
CA TRP A 343 -5.98 6.62 -0.20
C TRP A 343 -6.13 5.82 1.10
N ALA A 344 -5.18 4.96 1.42
CA ALA A 344 -5.14 4.19 2.66
C ALA A 344 -5.18 5.09 3.91
N LYS A 345 -4.45 6.21 3.88
CA LYS A 345 -4.45 7.20 4.96
C LYS A 345 -5.82 7.83 5.20
N ASP A 346 -6.59 8.06 4.13
CA ASP A 346 -7.94 8.63 4.23
C ASP A 346 -8.98 7.56 4.61
N ALA A 347 -8.80 6.32 4.14
CA ALA A 347 -9.74 5.23 4.39
C ALA A 347 -9.64 4.66 5.81
N TRP A 348 -8.44 4.38 6.28
CA TRP A 348 -8.19 3.72 7.59
C TRP A 348 -7.06 4.33 8.43
N GLY A 349 -6.61 5.54 8.09
CA GLY A 349 -5.74 6.34 8.94
C GLY A 349 -4.24 6.03 8.84
N LEU A 350 -3.80 5.06 8.03
CA LEU A 350 -2.39 4.69 7.85
C LEU A 350 -1.99 4.76 6.38
N TYR A 351 -0.75 5.17 6.10
CA TYR A 351 -0.21 5.13 4.74
C TYR A 351 0.12 3.72 4.27
N TRP A 352 0.46 2.82 5.22
CA TRP A 352 0.90 1.46 4.95
C TRP A 352 0.69 0.59 6.18
N SER A 353 0.00 -0.52 6.04
CA SER A 353 -0.33 -1.44 7.14
C SER A 353 0.37 -2.80 7.04
N TRP A 354 1.09 -3.04 5.94
CA TRP A 354 1.67 -4.34 5.61
C TRP A 354 0.62 -5.46 5.48
N ASP A 355 -0.57 -5.14 5.05
CA ASP A 355 -1.53 -6.18 4.73
C ASP A 355 -1.08 -7.06 3.55
N ALA A 356 -1.81 -8.11 3.26
CA ALA A 356 -1.41 -9.08 2.25
C ALA A 356 -1.18 -8.45 0.87
N LYS A 357 -2.07 -7.55 0.41
CA LYS A 357 -1.93 -6.89 -0.91
C LYS A 357 -0.77 -5.91 -0.94
N GLU A 358 -0.61 -5.09 0.10
CA GLU A 358 0.51 -4.16 0.23
C GLU A 358 1.85 -4.91 0.27
N THR A 359 1.91 -6.01 1.02
CA THR A 359 3.11 -6.84 1.15
C THR A 359 3.53 -7.44 -0.19
N TRP A 360 2.59 -7.99 -0.96
CA TRP A 360 2.88 -8.53 -2.28
C TRP A 360 3.18 -7.45 -3.32
N ALA A 361 2.59 -6.25 -3.19
CA ALA A 361 2.96 -5.09 -4.00
C ALA A 361 4.41 -4.67 -3.74
N ALA A 362 4.82 -4.60 -2.46
CA ALA A 362 6.19 -4.29 -2.07
C ALA A 362 7.19 -5.37 -2.57
N ALA A 363 6.87 -6.66 -2.43
CA ALA A 363 7.68 -7.75 -2.94
C ALA A 363 7.88 -7.66 -4.46
N THR A 364 6.80 -7.45 -5.19
CA THR A 364 6.82 -7.25 -6.65
C THR A 364 7.71 -6.06 -7.03
N TRP A 365 7.51 -4.93 -6.38
CA TRP A 365 8.28 -3.71 -6.61
C TRP A 365 9.78 -3.89 -6.33
N LEU A 366 10.14 -4.55 -5.22
CA LEU A 366 11.53 -4.87 -4.89
C LEU A 366 12.19 -5.74 -5.95
N LEU A 367 11.48 -6.71 -6.50
CA LEU A 367 12.03 -7.63 -7.50
C LEU A 367 12.26 -6.94 -8.85
N TYR A 368 11.35 -6.06 -9.28
CA TYR A 368 11.57 -5.24 -10.47
C TYR A 368 12.68 -4.19 -10.26
N LEU A 369 12.81 -3.61 -9.07
CA LEU A 369 13.94 -2.74 -8.73
C LEU A 369 15.25 -3.51 -8.76
N PHE A 370 15.27 -4.75 -8.22
CA PHE A 370 16.43 -5.62 -8.30
C PHE A 370 16.82 -5.86 -9.76
N PHE A 371 15.86 -6.16 -10.64
CA PHE A 371 16.09 -6.28 -12.07
C PHE A 371 16.78 -5.05 -12.66
N LEU A 372 16.23 -3.84 -12.43
CA LEU A 372 16.81 -2.60 -12.95
C LEU A 372 18.26 -2.39 -12.48
N HIS A 373 18.54 -2.67 -11.20
CA HIS A 373 19.89 -2.52 -10.65
C HIS A 373 20.84 -3.60 -11.15
N ALA A 374 20.38 -4.83 -11.32
CA ALA A 374 21.16 -5.94 -11.84
C ALA A 374 21.47 -5.78 -13.34
N ARG A 375 20.56 -5.20 -14.12
CA ARG A 375 20.76 -4.91 -15.55
C ARG A 375 21.68 -3.74 -15.77
N LYS A 376 21.76 -2.79 -14.85
CA LYS A 376 22.64 -1.62 -14.97
C LYS A 376 24.10 -2.06 -15.07
N GLY A 377 24.73 -1.73 -16.20
CA GLY A 377 26.11 -2.15 -16.49
C GLY A 377 26.26 -3.63 -16.90
N LYS A 378 25.18 -4.26 -17.39
CA LYS A 378 25.16 -5.65 -17.87
C LYS A 378 25.69 -6.68 -16.84
N ARG A 379 25.34 -6.47 -15.56
CA ARG A 379 25.87 -7.26 -14.42
C ARG A 379 25.31 -8.67 -14.37
N ILE A 380 24.15 -8.94 -14.96
CA ILE A 380 23.57 -10.28 -15.10
C ILE A 380 23.39 -10.63 -16.58
N ALA A 381 23.61 -11.89 -16.89
CA ALA A 381 23.33 -12.41 -18.22
C ALA A 381 21.83 -12.40 -18.52
N TYR A 382 21.47 -12.20 -19.78
CA TYR A 382 20.07 -12.00 -20.14
C TYR A 382 19.14 -13.19 -19.85
N PRO A 383 19.57 -14.46 -19.95
CA PRO A 383 18.72 -15.58 -19.55
C PRO A 383 18.28 -15.49 -18.08
N TRP A 384 19.18 -15.13 -17.17
CA TRP A 384 18.85 -14.90 -15.76
C TRP A 384 17.94 -13.70 -15.57
N ALA A 385 18.14 -12.64 -16.38
CA ALA A 385 17.27 -11.47 -16.37
C ALA A 385 15.83 -11.80 -16.79
N ALA A 386 15.66 -12.66 -17.82
CA ALA A 386 14.34 -13.12 -18.25
C ALA A 386 13.66 -13.99 -17.19
N GLY A 387 14.40 -14.92 -16.55
CA GLY A 387 13.88 -15.72 -15.44
C GLY A 387 13.43 -14.86 -14.26
N LEU A 388 14.21 -13.81 -13.95
CA LEU A 388 13.86 -12.84 -12.90
C LEU A 388 12.57 -12.08 -13.22
N LEU A 389 12.36 -11.65 -14.49
CA LEU A 389 11.13 -10.98 -14.91
C LEU A 389 9.92 -11.94 -14.86
N THR A 390 10.11 -13.20 -15.19
CA THR A 390 9.05 -14.21 -15.05
C THR A 390 8.65 -14.38 -13.60
N LEU A 391 9.63 -14.47 -12.68
CA LEU A 391 9.35 -14.52 -11.24
C LEU A 391 8.64 -13.23 -10.75
N ALA A 392 9.08 -12.07 -11.23
CA ALA A 392 8.45 -10.80 -10.89
C ALA A 392 7.00 -10.71 -11.38
N LEU A 393 6.70 -11.25 -12.57
CA LEU A 393 5.33 -11.36 -13.06
C LEU A 393 4.49 -12.32 -12.20
N CYS A 394 5.06 -13.42 -11.73
CA CYS A 394 4.36 -14.32 -10.78
C CYS A 394 4.02 -13.60 -9.47
N CYS A 395 4.96 -12.81 -8.91
CA CYS A 395 4.69 -11.97 -7.72
C CYS A 395 3.60 -10.94 -8.00
N LEU A 396 3.58 -10.35 -9.19
CA LEU A 396 2.56 -9.41 -9.63
C LEU A 396 1.17 -10.08 -9.68
N GLN A 397 1.08 -11.34 -10.17
CA GLN A 397 -0.17 -12.11 -10.16
C GLN A 397 -0.59 -12.48 -8.73
N MET A 398 0.35 -12.75 -7.83
CA MET A 398 0.04 -12.95 -6.41
C MET A 398 -0.61 -11.72 -5.80
N CYS A 399 -0.14 -10.51 -6.11
CA CYS A 399 -0.75 -9.26 -5.64
C CYS A 399 -2.19 -9.09 -6.14
N TRP A 400 -2.53 -9.53 -7.34
CA TRP A 400 -3.88 -9.39 -7.92
C TRP A 400 -4.84 -10.51 -7.47
N TRP A 401 -4.45 -11.77 -7.73
CA TRP A 401 -5.31 -12.95 -7.58
C TRP A 401 -4.93 -13.79 -6.36
N GLY A 402 -3.63 -14.05 -6.19
CA GLY A 402 -3.13 -15.02 -5.26
C GLY A 402 -3.40 -14.68 -3.80
N VAL A 403 -3.41 -13.40 -3.45
CA VAL A 403 -3.69 -12.96 -2.08
C VAL A 403 -5.04 -13.44 -1.56
N ASN A 404 -6.05 -13.54 -2.41
CA ASN A 404 -7.40 -13.97 -2.00
C ASN A 404 -7.45 -15.41 -1.48
N TYR A 405 -6.43 -16.22 -1.78
CA TYR A 405 -6.31 -17.62 -1.35
C TYR A 405 -5.34 -17.82 -0.18
N LEU A 406 -4.73 -16.74 0.33
CA LEU A 406 -3.77 -16.84 1.41
C LEU A 406 -4.46 -16.69 2.78
N PRO A 407 -4.05 -17.46 3.80
CA PRO A 407 -4.55 -17.28 5.16
C PRO A 407 -4.29 -15.86 5.71
N SER A 408 -3.19 -15.23 5.30
CA SER A 408 -2.84 -13.85 5.67
C SER A 408 -3.79 -12.79 5.08
N ALA A 409 -4.64 -13.16 4.14
CA ALA A 409 -5.60 -12.24 3.53
C ALA A 409 -6.92 -12.12 4.30
N GLN A 410 -7.24 -13.05 5.19
CA GLN A 410 -8.52 -13.05 5.92
C GLN A 410 -8.70 -11.82 6.81
N GLU A 411 -7.62 -11.22 7.27
CA GLU A 411 -7.61 -9.99 8.07
C GLU A 411 -7.23 -8.75 7.25
N SER A 412 -7.11 -8.88 5.93
CA SER A 412 -6.67 -7.78 5.06
C SER A 412 -7.78 -6.75 4.86
N LEU A 413 -7.44 -5.47 5.01
CA LEU A 413 -8.32 -4.34 4.73
C LEU A 413 -8.69 -4.22 3.22
N HIS A 414 -7.97 -4.92 2.35
CA HIS A 414 -8.15 -4.93 0.90
C HIS A 414 -8.89 -6.18 0.38
N VAL A 415 -9.33 -7.10 1.24
CA VAL A 415 -10.19 -8.22 0.83
C VAL A 415 -11.63 -7.76 0.89
N TYR A 416 -12.21 -7.62 -0.27
CA TYR A 416 -13.62 -7.29 -0.43
C TYR A 416 -14.35 -8.60 -0.72
N ASP A 417 -15.36 -8.94 0.08
CA ASP A 417 -16.22 -10.08 -0.18
C ASP A 417 -16.83 -9.95 -1.58
N VAL A 418 -16.57 -10.96 -2.42
CA VAL A 418 -16.98 -11.02 -3.82
C VAL A 418 -18.37 -11.61 -3.91
#